data_a95a31a13b0b5cc5932dadd4e8a7ddb6
#
_entry.id   a95a31a13b0b5cc5932dadd4e8a7ddb6
#
_cell.length_a   1.000
_cell.length_b   1.000
_cell.length_c   1.000
_cell.angle_alpha   90.00
_cell.angle_beta   90.00
_cell.angle_gamma   90.00
#
_symmetry.space_group_name_H-M   'P 1'
#
loop_
_entity.id
_entity.type
_entity.pdbx_description
1 polymer ?
#
loop_
_entity_poly.entity_id
_entity_poly.type
_entity_poly.pdbx_seq_one_letter_code
_entity_poly.pdbx_strand_id
1 'polypeptide(L)'
;MQYKIYVIRQRAGGSERIAGSETTTSYPDVAVAAFWAAYHDARFQTPEHLLLLTADRQQRLAFRFNSQPGQRDYVAPDQEIVL
;
A
#
# COMPACT_ATOMS: atom_id res chain seq x y z
N MET A 1 -4.67 6.64 -17.06
CA MET A 1 -3.66 6.32 -16.04
C MET A 1 -4.03 5.02 -15.35
N GLN A 2 -3.06 4.16 -15.10
CA GLN A 2 -3.32 2.88 -14.46
C GLN A 2 -2.75 2.88 -13.05
N TYR A 3 -3.60 2.55 -12.08
CA TYR A 3 -3.21 2.44 -10.69
C TYR A 3 -3.08 0.98 -10.30
N LYS A 4 -2.08 0.69 -9.47
CA LYS A 4 -1.86 -0.65 -8.95
C LYS A 4 -1.62 -0.55 -7.45
N ILE A 5 -2.37 -1.33 -6.68
CA ILE A 5 -2.27 -1.39 -5.22
C ILE A 5 -1.92 -2.82 -4.86
N TYR A 6 -0.88 -2.99 -4.04
CA TYR A 6 -0.45 -4.33 -3.64
C TYR A 6 0.36 -4.27 -2.36
N VAL A 7 0.50 -5.43 -1.71
CA VAL A 7 1.29 -5.58 -0.50
C VAL A 7 2.48 -6.48 -0.79
N ILE A 8 3.65 -6.06 -0.33
CA ILE A 8 4.85 -6.89 -0.35
C ILE A 8 5.25 -7.24 1.08
N ARG A 9 5.87 -8.39 1.24
CA ARG A 9 6.46 -8.83 2.49
C ARG A 9 7.97 -8.79 2.35
N GLN A 10 8.63 -8.04 3.22
CA GLN A 10 10.09 -7.92 3.20
C GLN A 10 10.70 -8.89 4.20
N ARG A 11 11.68 -9.66 3.73
CA ARG A 11 12.43 -10.63 4.52
C ARG A 11 13.91 -10.38 4.36
N ALA A 12 14.72 -10.97 5.23
CA ALA A 12 16.16 -11.03 5.01
C ALA A 12 16.43 -11.71 3.67
N GLY A 13 17.15 -11.03 2.78
CA GLY A 13 17.47 -11.55 1.46
C GLY A 13 16.50 -11.19 0.33
N GLY A 14 15.42 -10.44 0.60
CA GLY A 14 14.54 -9.98 -0.46
C GLY A 14 13.12 -9.66 -0.03
N SER A 15 12.27 -9.43 -1.01
CA SER A 15 10.86 -9.16 -0.79
C SER A 15 10.01 -9.98 -1.74
N GLU A 16 8.79 -10.29 -1.34
CA GLU A 16 7.83 -11.02 -2.17
C GLU A 16 6.48 -10.29 -2.19
N ARG A 17 5.83 -10.32 -3.34
CA ARG A 17 4.47 -9.80 -3.46
C ARG A 17 3.49 -10.81 -2.87
N ILE A 18 2.56 -10.35 -2.04
CA ILE A 18 1.56 -11.22 -1.44
C ILE A 18 0.49 -11.55 -2.49
N ALA A 19 0.31 -12.82 -2.77
CA ALA A 19 -0.70 -13.29 -3.71
C ALA A 19 -2.10 -12.86 -3.23
N GLY A 20 -2.94 -12.38 -4.18
CA GLY A 20 -4.29 -11.94 -3.87
C GLY A 20 -4.40 -10.56 -3.26
N SER A 21 -3.28 -9.85 -3.04
CA SER A 21 -3.30 -8.48 -2.51
C SER A 21 -3.44 -7.41 -3.59
N GLU A 22 -3.24 -7.77 -4.86
CA GLU A 22 -3.14 -6.80 -5.96
C GLU A 22 -4.52 -6.37 -6.46
N THR A 23 -4.68 -5.06 -6.61
CA THR A 23 -5.80 -4.44 -7.32
C THR A 23 -5.24 -3.54 -8.40
N THR A 24 -5.74 -3.68 -9.63
CA THR A 24 -5.37 -2.83 -10.76
C THR A 24 -6.62 -2.16 -11.28
N THR A 25 -6.57 -0.84 -11.44
CA THR A 25 -7.72 -0.06 -11.89
C THR A 25 -7.26 1.23 -12.58
N SER A 26 -8.09 1.76 -13.47
CA SER A 26 -7.88 3.08 -14.05
C SER A 26 -8.67 4.18 -13.33
N TYR A 27 -9.44 3.83 -12.31
CA TYR A 27 -10.30 4.75 -11.57
C TYR A 27 -9.64 5.15 -10.25
N PRO A 28 -9.35 6.46 -10.04
CA PRO A 28 -8.67 6.89 -8.82
C PRO A 28 -9.46 6.62 -7.53
N ASP A 29 -10.78 6.73 -7.56
CA ASP A 29 -11.61 6.43 -6.41
C ASP A 29 -11.56 4.94 -6.02
N VAL A 30 -11.52 4.04 -7.00
CA VAL A 30 -11.36 2.61 -6.77
C VAL A 30 -9.96 2.32 -6.18
N ALA A 31 -8.94 2.99 -6.70
CA ALA A 31 -7.58 2.84 -6.21
C ALA A 31 -7.47 3.26 -4.74
N VAL A 32 -8.06 4.40 -4.37
CA VAL A 32 -8.06 4.89 -2.99
C VAL A 32 -8.80 3.92 -2.08
N ALA A 33 -9.97 3.43 -2.50
CA ALA A 33 -10.73 2.45 -1.70
C ALA A 33 -9.94 1.15 -1.50
N ALA A 34 -9.25 0.67 -2.54
CA ALA A 34 -8.42 -0.53 -2.43
C ALA A 34 -7.23 -0.33 -1.49
N PHE A 35 -6.62 0.86 -1.52
CA PHE A 35 -5.54 1.21 -0.60
C PHE A 35 -6.02 1.13 0.85
N TRP A 36 -7.15 1.76 1.18
CA TRP A 36 -7.67 1.74 2.54
C TRP A 36 -8.13 0.36 2.98
N ALA A 37 -8.69 -0.44 2.07
CA ALA A 37 -9.05 -1.82 2.40
C ALA A 37 -7.83 -2.64 2.82
N ALA A 38 -6.72 -2.51 2.09
CA ALA A 38 -5.48 -3.20 2.45
C ALA A 38 -4.87 -2.63 3.73
N TYR A 39 -4.94 -1.31 3.92
CA TYR A 39 -4.44 -0.62 5.12
C TYR A 39 -5.05 -1.21 6.40
N HIS A 40 -6.34 -1.54 6.37
CA HIS A 40 -7.06 -2.09 7.52
C HIS A 40 -7.15 -3.62 7.53
N ASP A 41 -6.52 -4.30 6.57
CA ASP A 41 -6.58 -5.74 6.46
C ASP A 41 -5.79 -6.40 7.60
N ALA A 42 -6.47 -7.26 8.36
CA ALA A 42 -5.85 -7.91 9.53
C ALA A 42 -4.67 -8.83 9.15
N ARG A 43 -4.61 -9.29 7.90
CA ARG A 43 -3.54 -10.18 7.45
C ARG A 43 -2.16 -9.52 7.42
N PHE A 44 -2.09 -8.18 7.34
CA PHE A 44 -0.85 -7.46 7.06
C PHE A 44 -0.34 -6.63 8.23
N GLN A 45 -0.87 -6.78 9.41
CA GLN A 45 -0.60 -5.90 10.56
C GLN A 45 0.74 -6.20 11.26
N THR A 46 1.79 -6.43 10.48
CA THR A 46 3.16 -6.62 11.00
C THR A 46 4.14 -5.76 10.21
N PRO A 47 5.27 -5.33 10.84
CA PRO A 47 6.19 -4.38 10.20
C PRO A 47 6.95 -4.94 9.00
N GLU A 48 6.86 -6.22 8.70
CA GLU A 48 7.46 -6.80 7.49
C GLU A 48 6.64 -6.52 6.23
N HIS A 49 5.40 -6.04 6.36
CA HIS A 49 4.53 -5.74 5.22
C HIS A 49 4.62 -4.27 4.82
N LEU A 50 4.61 -4.03 3.52
CA LEU A 50 4.62 -2.69 2.93
C LEU A 50 3.51 -2.62 1.88
N LEU A 51 2.61 -1.66 2.06
CA LEU A 51 1.50 -1.40 1.14
C LEU A 51 1.94 -0.33 0.15
N LEU A 52 1.78 -0.61 -1.13
CA LEU A 52 2.20 0.29 -2.20
C LEU A 52 1.03 0.66 -3.10
N LEU A 53 1.01 1.91 -3.51
CA LEU A 53 0.13 2.42 -4.56
C LEU A 53 1.00 3.07 -5.63
N THR A 54 0.90 2.57 -6.85
CA THR A 54 1.62 3.11 -8.00
C THR A 54 0.64 3.68 -9.02
N ALA A 55 1.09 4.68 -9.77
CA ALA A 55 0.36 5.24 -10.90
C ALA A 55 1.30 5.23 -12.11
N ASP A 56 0.93 4.51 -13.17
CA ASP A 56 1.74 4.33 -14.36
C ASP A 56 3.18 3.91 -14.01
N ARG A 57 3.29 2.93 -13.09
CA ARG A 57 4.56 2.34 -12.60
C ARG A 57 5.39 3.27 -11.71
N GLN A 58 4.87 4.46 -11.37
CA GLN A 58 5.54 5.34 -10.43
C GLN A 58 4.91 5.22 -9.05
N GLN A 59 5.73 5.04 -8.04
CA GLN A 59 5.25 4.95 -6.66
C GLN A 59 4.67 6.29 -6.22
N ARG A 60 3.42 6.28 -5.78
CA ARG A 60 2.73 7.46 -5.26
C ARG A 60 2.60 7.43 -3.75
N LEU A 61 2.38 6.27 -3.17
CA LEU A 61 2.26 6.07 -1.73
C LEU A 61 2.95 4.79 -1.31
N ALA A 62 3.52 4.81 -0.11
CA ALA A 62 4.03 3.63 0.56
C ALA A 62 3.65 3.71 2.03
N PHE A 63 3.12 2.63 2.58
CA PHE A 63 2.77 2.54 3.99
C PHE A 63 3.36 1.26 4.57
N ARG A 64 4.26 1.44 5.56
CA ARG A 64 4.78 0.32 6.35
C ARG A 64 3.82 0.07 7.51
N PHE A 65 3.31 -1.16 7.60
CA PHE A 65 2.41 -1.53 8.70
C PHE A 65 3.13 -1.38 10.04
N ASN A 66 2.43 -0.88 11.04
CA ASN A 66 2.94 -0.54 12.37
C ASN A 66 3.98 0.60 12.36
N SER A 67 4.06 1.39 11.29
CA SER A 67 4.90 2.59 11.27
C SER A 67 4.28 3.68 12.15
N GLN A 68 5.13 4.62 12.58
CA GLN A 68 4.74 5.70 13.47
C GLN A 68 4.81 7.05 12.77
N PRO A 69 4.04 8.06 13.22
CA PRO A 69 4.14 9.41 12.67
C PRO A 69 5.59 9.90 12.65
N GLY A 70 5.97 10.52 11.53
CA GLY A 70 7.33 11.00 11.32
C GLY A 70 8.24 10.02 10.61
N GLN A 71 7.86 8.76 10.47
CA GLN A 71 8.61 7.81 9.66
C GLN A 71 8.30 7.99 8.18
N ARG A 72 9.27 7.61 7.31
CA ARG A 72 9.16 7.81 5.87
C ARG A 72 7.94 7.13 5.25
N ASP A 73 7.64 5.91 5.69
CA ASP A 73 6.60 5.07 5.12
C ASP A 73 5.31 5.13 5.95
N TYR A 74 5.02 6.28 6.55
CA TYR A 74 3.83 6.46 7.36
C TYR A 74 2.72 7.16 6.56
N VAL A 75 1.50 6.62 6.65
CA VAL A 75 0.28 7.23 6.12
C VAL A 75 -0.73 7.25 7.27
N ALA A 76 -1.20 8.43 7.64
CA ALA A 76 -2.17 8.56 8.72
C ALA A 76 -3.51 7.96 8.30
N PRO A 77 -4.28 7.35 9.24
CA PRO A 77 -5.55 6.70 8.92
C PRO A 77 -6.63 7.66 8.42
N ASP A 78 -6.49 8.95 8.70
CA ASP A 78 -7.42 9.99 8.26
C ASP A 78 -6.84 10.86 7.14
N GLN A 79 -5.71 10.48 6.58
CA GLN A 79 -5.06 11.24 5.52
C GLN A 79 -5.90 11.21 4.24
N GLU A 80 -6.09 12.39 3.64
CA GLU A 80 -6.71 12.48 2.32
C GLU A 80 -5.71 12.07 1.24
N ILE A 81 -6.11 11.15 0.38
CA ILE A 81 -5.30 10.70 -0.74
C ILE A 81 -5.86 11.29 -2.03
N VAL A 82 -5.03 12.09 -2.69
CA VAL A 82 -5.37 12.73 -3.96
C VAL A 82 -4.48 12.14 -5.04
N LEU A 83 -5.10 11.55 -6.05
CA LEU A 83 -4.40 10.91 -7.17
C LEU A 83 -4.58 11.67 -8.48
#